data_c021fa6b5369927877ebfbb29bb17b57
#
_entry.id   c021fa6b5369927877ebfbb29bb17b57
#
_cell.length_a   1.000
_cell.length_b   1.000
_cell.length_c   1.000
_cell.angle_alpha   90.00
_cell.angle_beta   90.00
_cell.angle_gamma   90.00
#
_symmetry.space_group_name_H-M   'P 1'
#
loop_
_entity.id
_entity.type
_entity.pdbx_description
1 polymer ?
#
loop_
_entity_poly.entity_id
_entity_poly.type
_entity_poly.pdbx_seq_one_letter_code
_entity_poly.pdbx_strand_id
1 'polypeptide(L)'
;MAEVRRTVVVKLDMDDSDATLLHETVEEYLWACNYVVRDAWQDDYKPTSKPKLHDRTYSDVRDQTRLQANLVQSARNKAAEAIKGVVARWQNGKKASQPHFTTPSVRYDKRSATFHNDRVSLSTVNGRIEAEYVLPPEGDNPHTKYLRDDDYEVTGATLQYRDATDTFLLHIGTKADVESEIPEEGDAENSTVLGVDLGIEQIAVTSTGMFWSGDYLNHRRREYERVRGDLQRTGTESAHRSIERLGDRETRWVEDYLHRLSKAIVQEAVAHGCDRIAFEELTDIRDRMAGAKKFHTWAFRRLYDYTAYKAKAEGLAATQVDPAYTSKRCSKCGTTLDENRPSQAKFCCQKCGYEGNADYNAAKNIGFRLLRAGQKS
;
A
#
# COMPACT_ATOMS: atom_id res chain seq x y z
N MET A 1 -4.58 -11.66 20.22
CA MET A 1 -5.06 -10.37 19.66
C MET A 1 -4.04 -9.85 18.66
N ALA A 2 -4.46 -9.43 17.48
CA ALA A 2 -3.58 -8.88 16.46
C ALA A 2 -3.84 -7.38 16.31
N GLU A 3 -2.79 -6.53 16.42
CA GLU A 3 -2.91 -5.11 16.14
C GLU A 3 -3.11 -4.89 14.63
N VAL A 4 -4.19 -4.23 14.27
CA VAL A 4 -4.51 -3.84 12.90
C VAL A 4 -4.34 -2.32 12.78
N ARG A 5 -3.60 -1.88 11.78
CA ARG A 5 -3.41 -0.46 11.46
C ARG A 5 -4.07 -0.10 10.14
N ARG A 6 -4.72 1.06 10.10
CA ARG A 6 -5.38 1.61 8.91
C ARG A 6 -4.98 3.05 8.71
N THR A 7 -5.11 3.52 7.48
CA THR A 7 -4.97 4.94 7.15
C THR A 7 -6.22 5.37 6.41
N VAL A 8 -6.88 6.39 6.93
CA VAL A 8 -8.01 7.05 6.29
C VAL A 8 -7.53 8.35 5.68
N VAL A 9 -7.92 8.63 4.45
CA VAL A 9 -7.55 9.86 3.75
C VAL A 9 -8.79 10.74 3.65
N VAL A 10 -8.72 11.93 4.24
CA VAL A 10 -9.80 12.92 4.19
C VAL A 10 -9.30 14.18 3.52
N LYS A 11 -10.16 14.82 2.74
CA LYS A 11 -9.96 16.18 2.28
C LYS A 11 -10.33 17.12 3.42
N LEU A 12 -9.54 18.18 3.62
CA LEU A 12 -9.87 19.25 4.56
C LEU A 12 -10.61 20.38 3.85
N ASP A 13 -11.63 20.91 4.53
CA ASP A 13 -12.33 22.13 4.18
C ASP A 13 -12.03 23.19 5.24
N MET A 14 -11.65 24.40 4.79
CA MET A 14 -11.24 25.51 5.64
C MET A 14 -11.30 26.82 4.83
N ASP A 15 -11.22 27.93 5.49
CA ASP A 15 -11.11 29.24 4.82
C ASP A 15 -9.71 29.53 4.26
N ASP A 16 -9.61 30.57 3.43
CA ASP A 16 -8.38 30.95 2.74
C ASP A 16 -7.27 31.39 3.72
N SER A 17 -7.65 31.95 4.88
CA SER A 17 -6.68 32.39 5.91
C SER A 17 -6.01 31.20 6.58
N ASP A 18 -6.78 30.17 6.93
CA ASP A 18 -6.28 28.94 7.52
C ASP A 18 -5.50 28.11 6.50
N ALA A 19 -5.93 28.08 5.24
CA ALA A 19 -5.18 27.47 4.15
C ALA A 19 -3.79 28.12 3.96
N THR A 20 -3.73 29.45 4.04
CA THR A 20 -2.46 30.19 3.99
C THR A 20 -1.53 29.82 5.14
N LEU A 21 -2.05 29.71 6.38
CA LEU A 21 -1.26 29.28 7.54
C LEU A 21 -0.74 27.86 7.40
N LEU A 22 -1.51 26.97 6.79
CA LEU A 22 -1.04 25.60 6.49
C LEU A 22 0.06 25.59 5.43
N HIS A 23 -0.04 26.41 4.38
CA HIS A 23 1.04 26.53 3.38
C HIS A 23 2.34 27.01 4.03
N GLU A 24 2.30 28.08 4.81
CA GLU A 24 3.46 28.59 5.55
C GLU A 24 4.01 27.51 6.50
N THR A 25 3.14 26.78 7.19
CA THR A 25 3.55 25.68 8.08
C THR A 25 4.27 24.56 7.33
N VAL A 26 3.76 24.19 6.15
CA VAL A 26 4.38 23.16 5.29
C VAL A 26 5.77 23.62 4.84
N GLU A 27 5.92 24.86 4.38
CA GLU A 27 7.19 25.40 3.91
C GLU A 27 8.24 25.41 5.02
N GLU A 28 7.92 25.95 6.19
CA GLU A 28 8.83 26.01 7.33
C GLU A 28 9.16 24.59 7.86
N TYR A 29 8.18 23.67 7.84
CA TYR A 29 8.39 22.29 8.24
C TYR A 29 9.34 21.53 7.29
N LEU A 30 9.21 21.73 5.98
CA LEU A 30 10.12 21.15 5.00
C LEU A 30 11.52 21.73 5.15
N TRP A 31 11.62 23.06 5.35
CA TRP A 31 12.88 23.71 5.63
C TRP A 31 13.55 23.08 6.88
N ALA A 32 12.80 22.90 7.96
CA ALA A 32 13.30 22.29 9.20
C ALA A 32 13.77 20.84 8.97
N CYS A 33 13.02 20.02 8.25
CA CYS A 33 13.44 18.67 7.88
C CYS A 33 14.77 18.68 7.11
N ASN A 34 14.88 19.54 6.11
CA ASN A 34 16.08 19.65 5.27
C ASN A 34 17.28 20.25 6.03
N TYR A 35 17.03 21.16 6.99
CA TYR A 35 18.06 21.67 7.88
C TYR A 35 18.68 20.55 8.72
N VAL A 36 17.87 19.75 9.39
CA VAL A 36 18.33 18.60 10.19
C VAL A 36 19.12 17.59 9.35
N VAL A 37 18.67 17.32 8.12
CA VAL A 37 19.41 16.43 7.21
C VAL A 37 20.76 17.03 6.83
N ARG A 38 20.83 18.32 6.50
CA ARG A 38 22.09 19.00 6.13
C ARG A 38 23.10 18.99 7.28
N ASP A 39 22.65 19.28 8.50
CA ASP A 39 23.49 19.21 9.70
C ASP A 39 24.06 17.80 9.90
N ALA A 40 23.19 16.79 9.89
CA ALA A 40 23.60 15.39 10.04
C ALA A 40 24.54 14.90 8.93
N TRP A 41 24.50 15.54 7.76
CA TRP A 41 25.31 15.11 6.61
C TRP A 41 26.74 15.62 6.65
N GLN A 42 27.06 16.58 7.53
CA GLN A 42 28.41 17.11 7.73
C GLN A 42 29.35 16.08 8.37
N ASP A 43 28.81 15.16 9.18
CA ASP A 43 29.61 14.13 9.85
C ASP A 43 29.92 12.97 8.91
N ASP A 44 31.08 12.34 9.05
CA ASP A 44 31.42 11.09 8.36
C ASP A 44 30.45 9.96 8.76
N TYR A 45 30.21 9.84 10.06
CA TYR A 45 29.17 8.97 10.62
C TYR A 45 27.85 9.74 10.72
N LYS A 46 26.84 9.33 9.92
CA LYS A 46 25.54 10.01 9.87
C LYS A 46 24.73 9.73 11.14
N PRO A 47 24.49 10.71 12.02
CA PRO A 47 23.73 10.50 13.25
C PRO A 47 22.26 10.18 12.93
N THR A 48 21.76 9.10 13.50
CA THR A 48 20.34 8.67 13.39
C THR A 48 19.58 8.78 14.71
N SER A 49 20.29 9.09 15.79
CA SER A 49 19.73 9.23 17.13
C SER A 49 18.91 10.52 17.25
N LYS A 50 17.63 10.38 17.59
CA LYS A 50 16.73 11.52 17.79
C LYS A 50 17.21 12.51 18.87
N PRO A 51 17.68 12.07 20.05
CA PRO A 51 18.26 12.99 21.04
C PRO A 51 19.47 13.76 20.50
N LYS A 52 20.45 13.07 19.88
CA LYS A 52 21.65 13.72 19.35
C LYS A 52 21.33 14.79 18.29
N LEU A 53 20.36 14.51 17.40
CA LEU A 53 19.90 15.48 16.42
C LEU A 53 19.12 16.64 17.07
N HIS A 54 18.41 16.36 18.17
CA HIS A 54 17.72 17.40 18.94
C HIS A 54 18.73 18.41 19.52
N ASP A 55 19.73 17.92 20.24
CA ASP A 55 20.71 18.75 20.90
C ASP A 55 21.48 19.65 19.91
N ARG A 56 21.66 19.19 18.68
CA ARG A 56 22.39 19.94 17.63
C ARG A 56 21.55 20.96 16.87
N THR A 57 20.27 20.68 16.65
CA THR A 57 19.49 21.42 15.65
C THR A 57 18.25 22.12 16.20
N TYR A 58 17.82 21.79 17.43
CA TYR A 58 16.55 22.28 17.95
C TYR A 58 16.56 23.83 18.13
N SER A 59 17.60 24.38 18.72
CA SER A 59 17.71 25.83 18.96
C SER A 59 17.66 26.59 17.64
N ASP A 60 18.52 26.20 16.69
CA ASP A 60 18.62 26.86 15.38
C ASP A 60 17.31 26.81 14.59
N VAL A 61 16.62 25.65 14.59
CA VAL A 61 15.32 25.51 13.93
C VAL A 61 14.28 26.40 14.62
N ARG A 62 14.28 26.47 15.96
CA ARG A 62 13.37 27.33 16.71
C ARG A 62 13.60 28.82 16.42
N ASP A 63 14.86 29.22 16.26
CA ASP A 63 15.24 30.61 16.02
C ASP A 63 14.96 31.07 14.58
N GLN A 64 14.99 30.12 13.63
CA GLN A 64 14.81 30.41 12.20
C GLN A 64 13.41 30.11 11.66
N THR A 65 12.52 29.53 12.49
CA THR A 65 11.13 29.20 12.10
C THR A 65 10.14 29.64 13.17
N ARG A 66 8.89 29.84 12.76
CA ARG A 66 7.75 30.08 13.67
C ARG A 66 7.12 28.77 14.17
N LEU A 67 7.66 27.62 13.77
CA LEU A 67 7.12 26.31 14.13
C LEU A 67 7.06 26.14 15.65
N GLN A 68 5.96 25.60 16.14
CA GLN A 68 5.84 25.21 17.54
C GLN A 68 6.78 24.05 17.89
N ALA A 69 7.18 23.93 19.16
CA ALA A 69 8.14 22.93 19.63
C ALA A 69 7.82 21.47 19.21
N ASN A 70 6.53 21.10 19.23
CA ASN A 70 6.07 19.78 18.79
C ASN A 70 6.28 19.54 17.30
N LEU A 71 6.10 20.56 16.44
CA LEU A 71 6.34 20.46 14.99
C LEU A 71 7.85 20.41 14.68
N VAL A 72 8.68 21.16 15.41
CA VAL A 72 10.15 21.06 15.30
C VAL A 72 10.63 19.65 15.65
N GLN A 73 10.10 19.07 16.73
CA GLN A 73 10.42 17.69 17.12
C GLN A 73 9.93 16.67 16.06
N SER A 74 8.76 16.91 15.48
CA SER A 74 8.20 16.08 14.40
C SER A 74 9.08 16.15 13.14
N ALA A 75 9.52 17.33 12.72
CA ALA A 75 10.41 17.53 11.57
C ALA A 75 11.76 16.80 11.77
N ARG A 76 12.37 16.94 12.95
CA ARG A 76 13.58 16.20 13.32
C ARG A 76 13.36 14.69 13.28
N ASN A 77 12.23 14.18 13.79
CA ASN A 77 11.93 12.76 13.77
C ASN A 77 11.81 12.22 12.33
N LYS A 78 11.13 12.97 11.46
CA LYS A 78 11.00 12.64 10.04
C LYS A 78 12.36 12.61 9.34
N ALA A 79 13.22 13.59 9.63
CA ALA A 79 14.58 13.62 9.11
C ALA A 79 15.44 12.45 9.62
N ALA A 80 15.40 12.15 10.92
CA ALA A 80 16.11 11.02 11.51
C ALA A 80 15.73 9.67 10.89
N GLU A 81 14.45 9.46 10.64
CA GLU A 81 13.94 8.24 9.99
C GLU A 81 14.44 8.12 8.54
N ALA A 82 14.47 9.22 7.79
CA ALA A 82 15.00 9.23 6.43
C ALA A 82 16.50 8.93 6.40
N ILE A 83 17.29 9.54 7.29
CA ILE A 83 18.73 9.27 7.42
C ILE A 83 18.96 7.80 7.79
N LYS A 84 18.21 7.27 8.77
CA LYS A 84 18.28 5.85 9.16
C LYS A 84 17.98 4.92 7.98
N GLY A 85 17.01 5.27 7.15
CA GLY A 85 16.69 4.52 5.93
C GLY A 85 17.84 4.48 4.93
N VAL A 86 18.55 5.60 4.74
CA VAL A 86 19.73 5.66 3.88
C VAL A 86 20.90 4.84 4.45
N VAL A 87 21.17 4.97 5.74
CA VAL A 87 22.24 4.18 6.42
C VAL A 87 21.96 2.69 6.30
N ALA A 88 20.72 2.26 6.52
CA ALA A 88 20.33 0.85 6.35
C ALA A 88 20.54 0.36 4.89
N ARG A 89 20.28 1.20 3.88
CA ARG A 89 20.57 0.84 2.48
C ARG A 89 22.06 0.65 2.25
N TRP A 90 22.91 1.52 2.80
CA TRP A 90 24.37 1.36 2.69
C TRP A 90 24.87 0.08 3.36
N GLN A 91 24.35 -0.22 4.56
CA GLN A 91 24.68 -1.47 5.28
C GLN A 91 24.32 -2.73 4.47
N ASN A 92 23.27 -2.63 3.62
CA ASN A 92 22.84 -3.68 2.70
C ASN A 92 23.53 -3.60 1.32
N GLY A 93 24.64 -2.86 1.19
CA GLY A 93 25.41 -2.73 -0.07
C GLY A 93 24.70 -1.93 -1.18
N LYS A 94 23.59 -1.23 -0.87
CA LYS A 94 22.82 -0.45 -1.85
C LYS A 94 23.27 1.00 -1.85
N LYS A 95 23.35 1.61 -3.04
CA LYS A 95 23.61 3.05 -3.17
C LYS A 95 22.39 3.86 -2.71
N ALA A 96 22.65 4.93 -1.97
CA ALA A 96 21.66 5.94 -1.61
C ALA A 96 22.35 7.30 -1.43
N SER A 97 21.63 8.37 -1.80
CA SER A 97 22.08 9.76 -1.66
C SER A 97 21.48 10.38 -0.39
N GLN A 98 21.94 11.59 -0.07
CA GLN A 98 21.37 12.43 0.97
C GLN A 98 19.85 12.58 0.77
N PRO A 99 19.04 12.38 1.83
CA PRO A 99 17.61 12.65 1.74
C PRO A 99 17.36 14.15 1.49
N HIS A 100 16.36 14.45 0.67
CA HIS A 100 15.87 15.80 0.46
C HIS A 100 14.35 15.78 0.39
N PHE A 101 13.70 16.61 1.23
CA PHE A 101 12.25 16.68 1.32
C PHE A 101 11.73 17.78 0.40
N THR A 102 10.96 17.38 -0.61
CA THR A 102 10.29 18.27 -1.58
C THR A 102 8.78 18.16 -1.53
N THR A 103 8.25 16.99 -1.11
CA THR A 103 6.81 16.77 -1.04
C THR A 103 6.19 17.61 0.06
N PRO A 104 5.21 18.50 -0.25
CA PRO A 104 4.54 19.36 0.71
C PRO A 104 3.75 18.52 1.73
N SER A 105 4.35 18.24 2.89
CA SER A 105 3.73 17.39 3.91
C SER A 105 4.26 17.64 5.32
N VAL A 106 3.34 17.64 6.30
CA VAL A 106 3.61 17.80 7.73
C VAL A 106 3.11 16.56 8.48
N ARG A 107 3.92 16.03 9.40
CA ARG A 107 3.51 14.93 10.26
C ARG A 107 3.02 15.47 11.61
N TYR A 108 1.79 15.11 11.97
CA TYR A 108 1.12 15.47 13.22
C TYR A 108 0.99 14.27 14.15
N ASP A 109 1.22 14.49 15.44
CA ASP A 109 0.93 13.57 16.54
C ASP A 109 -0.18 14.13 17.45
N LYS A 110 -0.56 13.39 18.50
CA LYS A 110 -1.61 13.80 19.46
C LYS A 110 -1.28 15.10 20.23
N ARG A 111 -0.04 15.60 20.20
CA ARG A 111 0.38 16.88 20.81
C ARG A 111 0.19 18.04 19.85
N SER A 112 0.31 17.78 18.56
CA SER A 112 0.25 18.78 17.49
C SER A 112 -1.09 18.80 16.75
N ALA A 113 -1.92 17.76 16.93
CA ALA A 113 -3.27 17.68 16.38
C ALA A 113 -4.25 17.17 17.42
N THR A 114 -5.50 17.65 17.35
CA THR A 114 -6.65 17.09 18.08
C THR A 114 -7.66 16.63 17.05
N PHE A 115 -7.99 15.33 17.10
CA PHE A 115 -8.89 14.69 16.14
C PHE A 115 -10.29 14.60 16.72
N HIS A 116 -11.29 15.03 15.96
CA HIS A 116 -12.73 14.88 16.24
C HIS A 116 -13.36 14.03 15.14
N ASN A 117 -14.63 13.69 15.27
CA ASN A 117 -15.32 12.81 14.32
C ASN A 117 -15.60 13.49 12.96
N ASP A 118 -15.65 14.83 12.92
CA ASP A 118 -16.03 15.66 11.77
C ASP A 118 -14.98 16.69 11.38
N ARG A 119 -13.99 16.98 12.25
CA ARG A 119 -12.98 18.00 12.06
C ARG A 119 -11.68 17.68 12.77
N VAL A 120 -10.65 18.45 12.49
CA VAL A 120 -9.35 18.39 13.16
C VAL A 120 -8.90 19.79 13.56
N SER A 121 -8.27 19.90 14.75
CA SER A 121 -7.50 21.08 15.11
C SER A 121 -6.02 20.80 14.93
N LEU A 122 -5.31 21.62 14.13
CA LEU A 122 -3.91 21.45 13.74
C LEU A 122 -3.06 22.60 14.25
N SER A 123 -1.89 22.31 14.82
CA SER A 123 -0.87 23.30 15.12
C SER A 123 -0.27 23.88 13.83
N THR A 124 -0.12 25.20 13.77
CA THR A 124 0.48 25.91 12.65
C THR A 124 1.65 26.81 13.11
N VAL A 125 2.23 27.56 12.21
CA VAL A 125 3.23 28.59 12.51
C VAL A 125 2.65 29.74 13.36
N ASN A 126 1.33 29.91 13.38
CA ASN A 126 0.65 30.93 14.15
C ASN A 126 -0.57 30.38 14.92
N GLY A 127 -0.30 29.60 15.98
CA GLY A 127 -1.35 29.02 16.81
C GLY A 127 -1.94 27.72 16.24
N ARG A 128 -3.24 27.57 16.36
CA ARG A 128 -3.97 26.40 15.86
C ARG A 128 -5.12 26.85 14.97
N ILE A 129 -5.40 26.05 13.98
CA ILE A 129 -6.57 26.17 13.11
C ILE A 129 -7.52 25.00 13.34
N GLU A 130 -8.78 25.16 12.94
CA GLU A 130 -9.75 24.06 12.81
C GLU A 130 -10.13 23.88 11.34
N ALA A 131 -10.13 22.64 10.87
CA ALA A 131 -10.52 22.28 9.51
C ALA A 131 -11.54 21.14 9.54
N GLU A 132 -12.61 21.25 8.74
CA GLU A 132 -13.65 20.23 8.64
C GLU A 132 -13.21 19.10 7.69
N TYR A 133 -13.68 17.88 7.97
CA TYR A 133 -13.47 16.76 7.05
C TYR A 133 -14.55 16.75 5.97
N VAL A 134 -14.13 16.70 4.71
CA VAL A 134 -15.05 16.37 3.62
C VAL A 134 -15.20 14.84 3.58
N LEU A 135 -16.29 14.35 4.16
CA LEU A 135 -16.57 12.93 4.31
C LEU A 135 -17.69 12.49 3.33
N PRO A 136 -17.64 11.24 2.84
CA PRO A 136 -18.79 10.65 2.16
C PRO A 136 -19.96 10.47 3.14
N PRO A 137 -21.18 10.26 2.63
CA PRO A 137 -22.34 9.87 3.46
C PRO A 137 -22.01 8.67 4.34
N GLU A 138 -22.62 8.60 5.52
CA GLU A 138 -22.48 7.45 6.42
C GLU A 138 -22.91 6.16 5.72
N GLY A 139 -22.19 5.06 6.02
CA GLY A 139 -22.42 3.77 5.41
C GLY A 139 -21.24 2.81 5.57
N ASP A 140 -21.27 1.69 4.85
CA ASP A 140 -20.16 0.72 4.80
C ASP A 140 -18.99 1.29 3.97
N ASN A 141 -18.28 2.25 4.55
CA ASN A 141 -17.08 2.83 3.96
C ASN A 141 -15.97 3.01 5.00
N PRO A 142 -14.69 3.10 4.55
CA PRO A 142 -13.55 3.21 5.45
C PRO A 142 -13.59 4.41 6.41
N HIS A 143 -14.20 5.53 5.99
CA HIS A 143 -14.30 6.73 6.82
C HIS A 143 -15.22 6.49 8.03
N THR A 144 -16.40 5.90 7.82
CA THR A 144 -17.31 5.54 8.91
C THR A 144 -16.66 4.50 9.83
N LYS A 145 -16.08 3.42 9.25
CA LYS A 145 -15.52 2.31 10.03
C LYS A 145 -14.28 2.72 10.85
N TYR A 146 -13.37 3.52 10.30
CA TYR A 146 -12.05 3.73 10.94
C TYR A 146 -11.90 5.08 11.64
N LEU A 147 -12.80 6.05 11.43
CA LEU A 147 -12.77 7.34 12.12
C LEU A 147 -13.83 7.50 13.19
N ARG A 148 -14.95 6.74 13.09
CA ARG A 148 -16.12 6.93 13.95
C ARG A 148 -16.43 5.73 14.83
N ASP A 149 -15.75 4.59 14.57
CA ASP A 149 -15.87 3.38 15.38
C ASP A 149 -14.94 3.49 16.58
N ASP A 150 -15.47 3.33 17.77
CA ASP A 150 -14.74 3.42 19.05
C ASP A 150 -13.67 2.33 19.22
N ASP A 151 -13.74 1.27 18.42
CA ASP A 151 -12.71 0.23 18.39
C ASP A 151 -11.39 0.71 17.76
N TYR A 152 -11.41 1.82 17.04
CA TYR A 152 -10.24 2.38 16.35
C TYR A 152 -9.69 3.62 17.03
N GLU A 153 -8.46 3.53 17.55
CA GLU A 153 -7.73 4.64 18.13
C GLU A 153 -6.91 5.39 17.08
N VAL A 154 -7.06 6.73 16.97
CA VAL A 154 -6.20 7.56 16.12
C VAL A 154 -4.79 7.60 16.69
N THR A 155 -3.77 7.31 15.86
CA THR A 155 -2.34 7.31 16.25
C THR A 155 -1.60 8.58 15.86
N GLY A 156 -2.08 9.31 14.87
CA GLY A 156 -1.51 10.54 14.32
C GLY A 156 -1.93 10.73 12.87
N ALA A 157 -1.41 11.76 12.21
CA ALA A 157 -1.73 12.03 10.81
C ALA A 157 -0.55 12.61 10.02
N THR A 158 -0.63 12.54 8.70
CA THR A 158 0.23 13.26 7.78
C THR A 158 -0.62 14.16 6.90
N LEU A 159 -0.46 15.47 7.04
CA LEU A 159 -1.01 16.45 6.10
C LEU A 159 -0.19 16.43 4.82
N GLN A 160 -0.85 16.45 3.68
CA GLN A 160 -0.22 16.56 2.36
C GLN A 160 -0.99 17.59 1.53
N TYR A 161 -0.27 18.54 0.95
CA TYR A 161 -0.84 19.42 -0.07
C TYR A 161 -0.65 18.82 -1.46
N ARG A 162 -1.68 18.93 -2.30
CA ARG A 162 -1.67 18.51 -3.70
C ARG A 162 -1.87 19.71 -4.62
N ASP A 163 -0.78 20.20 -5.24
CA ASP A 163 -0.80 21.30 -6.19
C ASP A 163 -1.77 21.07 -7.36
N ALA A 164 -1.84 19.85 -7.87
CA ALA A 164 -2.68 19.51 -9.02
C ALA A 164 -4.18 19.74 -8.80
N THR A 165 -4.65 19.74 -7.55
CA THR A 165 -6.06 19.89 -7.18
C THR A 165 -6.30 21.03 -6.20
N ASP A 166 -5.24 21.74 -5.81
CA ASP A 166 -5.28 22.81 -4.80
C ASP A 166 -6.03 22.33 -3.54
N THR A 167 -5.49 21.28 -2.91
CA THR A 167 -6.25 20.60 -1.84
C THR A 167 -5.31 20.07 -0.77
N PHE A 168 -5.67 20.31 0.47
CA PHE A 168 -5.06 19.64 1.62
C PHE A 168 -5.75 18.30 1.88
N LEU A 169 -4.95 17.24 1.96
CA LEU A 169 -5.38 15.90 2.35
C LEU A 169 -4.74 15.54 3.69
N LEU A 170 -5.53 15.00 4.59
CA LEU A 170 -5.07 14.48 5.87
C LEU A 170 -5.15 12.95 5.86
N HIS A 171 -3.99 12.31 5.96
CA HIS A 171 -3.84 10.87 6.07
C HIS A 171 -3.83 10.49 7.55
N ILE A 172 -4.97 10.09 8.09
CA ILE A 172 -5.15 9.77 9.52
C ILE A 172 -4.84 8.30 9.74
N GLY A 173 -3.84 8.02 10.57
CA GLY A 173 -3.50 6.67 10.99
C GLY A 173 -4.36 6.24 12.17
N THR A 174 -4.96 5.06 12.07
CA THR A 174 -5.72 4.45 13.15
C THR A 174 -5.20 3.05 13.46
N LYS A 175 -5.44 2.57 14.68
CA LYS A 175 -5.14 1.20 15.11
C LYS A 175 -6.31 0.63 15.91
N ALA A 176 -6.48 -0.67 15.83
CA ALA A 176 -7.39 -1.44 16.67
C ALA A 176 -6.74 -2.78 17.03
N ASP A 177 -7.08 -3.32 18.19
CA ASP A 177 -6.76 -4.67 18.55
C ASP A 177 -7.93 -5.58 18.15
N VAL A 178 -7.69 -6.47 17.19
CA VAL A 178 -8.71 -7.41 16.71
C VAL A 178 -8.50 -8.74 17.42
N GLU A 179 -9.57 -9.27 18.04
CA GLU A 179 -9.58 -10.66 18.49
C GLU A 179 -9.58 -11.56 17.27
N SER A 180 -8.41 -11.91 16.77
CA SER A 180 -8.29 -12.90 15.71
C SER A 180 -7.31 -13.98 16.16
N GLU A 181 -7.75 -15.20 16.11
CA GLU A 181 -6.90 -16.38 16.11
C GLU A 181 -6.30 -16.52 14.70
N ILE A 182 -5.36 -15.63 14.34
CA ILE A 182 -4.62 -15.80 13.08
C ILE A 182 -3.80 -17.08 13.24
N PRO A 183 -4.02 -18.12 12.43
CA PRO A 183 -3.29 -19.37 12.54
C PRO A 183 -1.79 -19.10 12.40
N GLU A 184 -0.97 -19.66 13.30
CA GLU A 184 0.49 -19.55 13.22
C GLU A 184 1.02 -20.23 11.95
N GLU A 185 2.19 -19.80 11.46
CA GLU A 185 2.75 -20.33 10.19
C GLU A 185 2.92 -21.86 10.17
N GLY A 186 3.07 -22.51 11.33
CA GLY A 186 3.23 -23.96 11.47
C GLY A 186 1.94 -24.79 11.42
N ASP A 187 0.76 -24.18 11.63
CA ASP A 187 -0.53 -24.90 11.78
C ASP A 187 -1.30 -25.10 10.46
N ALA A 188 -0.60 -25.26 9.35
CA ALA A 188 -1.25 -25.38 8.05
C ALA A 188 -1.95 -26.75 7.82
N GLU A 189 -1.67 -27.79 8.60
CA GLU A 189 -2.20 -29.14 8.34
C GLU A 189 -3.72 -29.25 8.48
N ASN A 190 -4.34 -28.48 9.38
CA ASN A 190 -5.79 -28.46 9.61
C ASN A 190 -6.45 -27.22 9.00
N SER A 191 -5.73 -26.48 8.18
CA SER A 191 -6.21 -25.22 7.61
C SER A 191 -7.07 -25.42 6.37
N THR A 192 -8.11 -24.59 6.24
CA THR A 192 -8.85 -24.43 4.98
C THR A 192 -8.25 -23.29 4.19
N VAL A 193 -7.68 -23.58 3.01
CA VAL A 193 -6.89 -22.62 2.24
C VAL A 193 -7.60 -22.23 0.94
N LEU A 194 -7.81 -20.93 0.75
CA LEU A 194 -8.15 -20.36 -0.54
C LEU A 194 -6.87 -20.14 -1.37
N GLY A 195 -6.65 -20.92 -2.41
CA GLY A 195 -5.57 -20.67 -3.38
C GLY A 195 -5.99 -19.61 -4.39
N VAL A 196 -5.10 -18.69 -4.73
CA VAL A 196 -5.33 -17.59 -5.69
C VAL A 196 -4.21 -17.59 -6.72
N ASP A 197 -4.57 -17.83 -7.98
CA ASP A 197 -3.69 -17.69 -9.14
C ASP A 197 -3.83 -16.28 -9.73
N LEU A 198 -2.72 -15.64 -10.10
CA LEU A 198 -2.68 -14.29 -10.66
C LEU A 198 -2.22 -14.31 -12.12
N GLY A 199 -2.96 -13.63 -12.99
CA GLY A 199 -2.69 -13.63 -14.42
C GLY A 199 -2.99 -12.31 -15.12
N ILE A 200 -2.65 -12.21 -16.39
CA ILE A 200 -2.89 -11.02 -17.23
C ILE A 200 -4.30 -11.06 -17.81
N GLU A 201 -4.76 -12.23 -18.29
CA GLU A 201 -6.10 -12.42 -18.88
C GLU A 201 -7.17 -12.55 -17.79
N GLN A 202 -6.90 -13.39 -16.80
CA GLN A 202 -7.63 -13.43 -15.54
C GLN A 202 -6.75 -12.80 -14.49
N ILE A 203 -7.16 -11.64 -13.95
CA ILE A 203 -6.37 -10.92 -12.95
C ILE A 203 -6.21 -11.72 -11.66
N ALA A 204 -7.24 -12.49 -11.31
CA ALA A 204 -7.20 -13.45 -10.22
C ALA A 204 -8.21 -14.60 -10.49
N VAL A 205 -7.83 -15.82 -10.12
CA VAL A 205 -8.69 -17.01 -10.11
C VAL A 205 -8.54 -17.70 -8.76
N THR A 206 -9.65 -18.08 -8.11
CA THR A 206 -9.60 -18.78 -6.83
C THR A 206 -9.80 -20.28 -6.96
N SER A 207 -9.34 -21.04 -5.98
CA SER A 207 -9.55 -22.48 -5.88
C SER A 207 -11.01 -22.89 -5.64
N THR A 208 -11.88 -21.94 -5.30
CA THR A 208 -13.34 -22.07 -5.19
C THR A 208 -14.05 -21.88 -6.53
N GLY A 209 -13.35 -21.34 -7.55
CA GLY A 209 -13.88 -21.19 -8.90
C GLY A 209 -14.39 -19.80 -9.25
N MET A 210 -14.02 -18.76 -8.48
CA MET A 210 -14.25 -17.37 -8.87
C MET A 210 -13.18 -16.90 -9.85
N PHE A 211 -13.62 -16.14 -10.87
CA PHE A 211 -12.77 -15.60 -11.93
C PHE A 211 -12.99 -14.09 -12.03
N TRP A 212 -11.90 -13.32 -12.00
CA TRP A 212 -11.92 -11.88 -12.26
C TRP A 212 -11.12 -11.59 -13.54
N SER A 213 -11.82 -11.18 -14.59
CA SER A 213 -11.19 -10.85 -15.88
C SER A 213 -10.25 -9.65 -15.75
N GLY A 214 -9.08 -9.73 -16.39
CA GLY A 214 -8.16 -8.63 -16.58
C GLY A 214 -8.54 -7.66 -17.70
N ASP A 215 -9.55 -7.99 -18.53
CA ASP A 215 -9.90 -7.24 -19.74
C ASP A 215 -10.17 -5.76 -19.46
N TYR A 216 -10.96 -5.47 -18.44
CA TYR A 216 -11.31 -4.08 -18.09
C TYR A 216 -10.07 -3.28 -17.62
N LEU A 217 -9.24 -3.88 -16.77
CA LEU A 217 -7.98 -3.27 -16.32
C LEU A 217 -7.05 -3.00 -17.51
N ASN A 218 -6.87 -3.99 -18.37
CA ASN A 218 -6.00 -3.92 -19.53
C ASN A 218 -6.52 -2.94 -20.59
N HIS A 219 -7.85 -2.87 -20.79
CA HIS A 219 -8.48 -1.90 -21.70
C HIS A 219 -8.25 -0.47 -21.23
N ARG A 220 -8.60 -0.16 -19.98
CA ARG A 220 -8.42 1.18 -19.39
C ARG A 220 -6.98 1.63 -19.44
N ARG A 221 -6.07 0.73 -19.15
CA ARG A 221 -4.64 1.03 -19.22
C ARG A 221 -4.18 1.38 -20.64
N ARG A 222 -4.63 0.65 -21.66
CA ARG A 222 -4.32 1.00 -23.07
C ARG A 222 -4.84 2.39 -23.44
N GLU A 223 -6.00 2.79 -22.93
CA GLU A 223 -6.53 4.15 -23.11
C GLU A 223 -5.59 5.20 -22.48
N TYR A 224 -5.14 4.99 -21.23
CA TYR A 224 -4.18 5.88 -20.57
C TYR A 224 -2.84 5.95 -21.35
N GLU A 225 -2.31 4.83 -21.81
CA GLU A 225 -1.08 4.77 -22.61
C GLU A 225 -1.24 5.55 -23.93
N ARG A 226 -2.38 5.43 -24.61
CA ARG A 226 -2.68 6.16 -25.83
C ARG A 226 -2.72 7.68 -25.60
N VAL A 227 -3.51 8.14 -24.61
CA VAL A 227 -3.64 9.57 -24.27
C VAL A 227 -2.27 10.15 -23.86
N ARG A 228 -1.49 9.40 -23.06
CA ARG A 228 -0.13 9.81 -22.68
C ARG A 228 0.77 9.97 -23.90
N GLY A 229 0.73 9.02 -24.85
CA GLY A 229 1.48 9.10 -26.10
C GLY A 229 1.09 10.30 -26.97
N ASP A 230 -0.19 10.65 -27.03
CA ASP A 230 -0.67 11.82 -27.74
C ASP A 230 -0.16 13.12 -27.10
N LEU A 231 -0.24 13.25 -25.77
CA LEU A 231 0.28 14.40 -25.03
C LEU A 231 1.80 14.55 -25.16
N GLN A 232 2.55 13.43 -25.11
CA GLN A 232 4.01 13.46 -25.30
C GLN A 232 4.42 14.00 -26.66
N ARG A 233 3.66 13.67 -27.72
CA ARG A 233 3.90 14.19 -29.08
C ARG A 233 3.65 15.70 -29.20
N THR A 234 2.79 16.25 -28.36
CA THR A 234 2.51 17.70 -28.35
C THR A 234 3.69 18.52 -27.84
N GLY A 235 4.49 18.00 -26.89
CA GLY A 235 5.77 18.56 -26.44
C GLY A 235 5.71 19.91 -25.72
N THR A 236 4.53 20.39 -25.32
CA THR A 236 4.35 21.66 -24.60
C THR A 236 4.42 21.48 -23.09
N GLU A 237 4.75 22.54 -22.34
CA GLU A 237 4.73 22.52 -20.87
C GLU A 237 3.34 22.20 -20.32
N SER A 238 2.28 22.70 -20.95
CA SER A 238 0.89 22.37 -20.61
C SER A 238 0.60 20.89 -20.80
N ALA A 239 1.12 20.26 -21.87
CA ALA A 239 1.00 18.84 -22.10
C ALA A 239 1.73 18.04 -21.01
N HIS A 240 2.91 18.51 -20.57
CA HIS A 240 3.66 17.88 -19.49
C HIS A 240 2.87 17.84 -18.18
N ARG A 241 2.30 18.98 -17.75
CA ARG A 241 1.40 19.05 -16.59
C ARG A 241 0.16 18.15 -16.72
N SER A 242 -0.35 18.03 -17.95
CA SER A 242 -1.49 17.13 -18.22
C SER A 242 -1.12 15.65 -18.12
N ILE A 243 0.12 15.27 -18.47
CA ILE A 243 0.65 13.90 -18.29
C ILE A 243 0.77 13.54 -16.81
N GLU A 244 1.24 14.46 -15.97
CA GLU A 244 1.32 14.25 -14.52
C GLU A 244 -0.08 14.00 -13.91
N ARG A 245 -1.06 14.86 -14.23
CA ARG A 245 -2.46 14.69 -13.78
C ARG A 245 -3.08 13.38 -14.29
N LEU A 246 -2.75 12.99 -15.53
CA LEU A 246 -3.21 11.72 -16.10
C LEU A 246 -2.62 10.53 -15.34
N GLY A 247 -1.33 10.56 -14.99
CA GLY A 247 -0.65 9.53 -14.20
C GLY A 247 -1.26 9.36 -12.82
N ASP A 248 -1.57 10.46 -12.13
CA ASP A 248 -2.24 10.43 -10.83
C ASP A 248 -3.65 9.84 -10.92
N ARG A 249 -4.39 10.17 -12.00
CA ARG A 249 -5.73 9.60 -12.23
C ARG A 249 -5.67 8.11 -12.51
N GLU A 250 -4.72 7.67 -13.35
CA GLU A 250 -4.48 6.27 -13.64
C GLU A 250 -4.18 5.49 -12.35
N THR A 251 -3.22 5.98 -11.57
CA THR A 251 -2.80 5.33 -10.31
C THR A 251 -3.97 5.17 -9.34
N ARG A 252 -4.72 6.23 -9.08
CA ARG A 252 -5.89 6.19 -8.19
C ARG A 252 -6.97 5.22 -8.66
N TRP A 253 -7.22 5.19 -9.98
CA TRP A 253 -8.21 4.29 -10.56
C TRP A 253 -7.78 2.83 -10.42
N VAL A 254 -6.49 2.51 -10.68
CA VAL A 254 -5.96 1.15 -10.53
C VAL A 254 -5.98 0.73 -9.06
N GLU A 255 -5.57 1.62 -8.14
CA GLU A 255 -5.60 1.34 -6.70
C GLU A 255 -7.02 1.05 -6.21
N ASP A 256 -8.03 1.84 -6.62
CA ASP A 256 -9.43 1.58 -6.30
C ASP A 256 -9.90 0.21 -6.82
N TYR A 257 -9.56 -0.11 -8.08
CA TYR A 257 -9.85 -1.42 -8.65
C TYR A 257 -9.25 -2.57 -7.83
N LEU A 258 -7.97 -2.47 -7.49
CA LEU A 258 -7.26 -3.48 -6.68
C LEU A 258 -7.81 -3.57 -5.25
N HIS A 259 -8.24 -2.44 -4.67
CA HIS A 259 -8.91 -2.43 -3.36
C HIS A 259 -10.22 -3.18 -3.37
N ARG A 260 -11.04 -3.01 -4.42
CA ARG A 260 -12.29 -3.75 -4.58
C ARG A 260 -12.06 -5.24 -4.80
N LEU A 261 -11.10 -5.57 -5.67
CA LEU A 261 -10.73 -6.95 -5.96
C LEU A 261 -10.20 -7.67 -4.70
N SER A 262 -9.29 -7.04 -3.96
CA SER A 262 -8.77 -7.62 -2.73
C SER A 262 -9.83 -7.79 -1.64
N LYS A 263 -10.82 -6.89 -1.55
CA LYS A 263 -12.00 -7.07 -0.66
C LYS A 263 -12.81 -8.30 -1.10
N ALA A 264 -13.06 -8.47 -2.40
CA ALA A 264 -13.82 -9.61 -2.93
C ALA A 264 -13.09 -10.96 -2.67
N ILE A 265 -11.75 -11.01 -2.83
CA ILE A 265 -10.97 -12.22 -2.52
C ILE A 265 -11.08 -12.59 -1.04
N VAL A 266 -10.99 -11.61 -0.13
CA VAL A 266 -11.12 -11.85 1.31
C VAL A 266 -12.53 -12.32 1.65
N GLN A 267 -13.56 -11.69 1.09
CA GLN A 267 -14.96 -12.10 1.28
C GLN A 267 -15.22 -13.51 0.79
N GLU A 268 -14.62 -13.90 -0.34
CA GLU A 268 -14.67 -15.26 -0.88
C GLU A 268 -14.05 -16.27 0.12
N ALA A 269 -12.89 -15.94 0.70
CA ALA A 269 -12.26 -16.79 1.70
C ALA A 269 -13.15 -16.95 2.95
N VAL A 270 -13.71 -15.85 3.47
CA VAL A 270 -14.62 -15.87 4.62
C VAL A 270 -15.86 -16.70 4.32
N ALA A 271 -16.49 -16.50 3.15
CA ALA A 271 -17.71 -17.21 2.75
C ALA A 271 -17.51 -18.73 2.66
N HIS A 272 -16.29 -19.20 2.37
CA HIS A 272 -15.93 -20.62 2.29
C HIS A 272 -15.29 -21.17 3.58
N GLY A 273 -15.30 -20.39 4.67
CA GLY A 273 -14.72 -20.81 5.95
C GLY A 273 -13.22 -21.07 5.86
N CYS A 274 -12.52 -20.37 4.95
CA CYS A 274 -11.09 -20.45 4.86
C CYS A 274 -10.46 -19.65 6.01
N ASP A 275 -9.37 -20.13 6.56
CA ASP A 275 -8.54 -19.44 7.56
C ASP A 275 -7.25 -18.88 6.93
N ARG A 276 -6.91 -19.32 5.71
CA ARG A 276 -5.73 -18.87 4.96
C ARG A 276 -6.03 -18.55 3.51
N ILE A 277 -5.29 -17.59 2.96
CA ILE A 277 -5.27 -17.26 1.52
C ILE A 277 -3.83 -17.46 1.02
N ALA A 278 -3.64 -18.34 0.04
CA ALA A 278 -2.35 -18.62 -0.56
C ALA A 278 -2.24 -17.97 -1.93
N PHE A 279 -1.16 -17.23 -2.15
CA PHE A 279 -0.77 -16.67 -3.45
C PHE A 279 0.52 -17.31 -3.93
N GLU A 280 0.75 -17.29 -5.23
CA GLU A 280 2.06 -17.62 -5.78
C GLU A 280 3.08 -16.51 -5.46
N GLU A 281 4.33 -16.86 -5.14
CA GLU A 281 5.41 -15.90 -4.94
C GLU A 281 5.65 -15.09 -6.22
N LEU A 282 5.67 -13.76 -6.07
CA LEU A 282 5.70 -12.81 -7.19
C LEU A 282 7.14 -12.40 -7.61
N THR A 283 8.15 -13.06 -7.05
CA THR A 283 9.55 -12.85 -7.45
C THR A 283 9.74 -13.35 -8.89
N ASP A 284 10.43 -12.56 -9.72
CA ASP A 284 10.74 -12.86 -11.12
C ASP A 284 9.54 -13.15 -12.04
N ILE A 285 8.36 -12.60 -11.69
CA ILE A 285 7.12 -12.81 -12.45
C ILE A 285 7.25 -12.42 -13.94
N ARG A 286 8.12 -11.44 -14.27
CA ARG A 286 8.36 -11.01 -15.65
C ARG A 286 9.06 -12.07 -16.49
N ASP A 287 9.91 -12.88 -15.87
CA ASP A 287 10.65 -13.94 -16.56
C ASP A 287 9.78 -15.19 -16.73
N ARG A 288 8.80 -15.36 -15.82
CA ARG A 288 7.91 -16.52 -15.80
C ARG A 288 6.60 -16.34 -16.61
N MET A 289 6.12 -15.11 -16.75
CA MET A 289 4.83 -14.80 -17.39
C MET A 289 5.03 -14.03 -18.68
N ALA A 290 4.79 -14.66 -19.82
CA ALA A 290 4.85 -14.01 -21.14
C ALA A 290 3.91 -12.81 -21.20
N GLY A 291 4.43 -11.65 -21.67
CA GLY A 291 3.67 -10.41 -21.77
C GLY A 291 3.53 -9.61 -20.49
N ALA A 292 4.08 -10.07 -19.34
CA ALA A 292 4.09 -9.29 -18.11
C ALA A 292 4.98 -8.05 -18.25
N LYS A 293 4.40 -6.89 -17.98
CA LYS A 293 5.09 -5.59 -17.94
C LYS A 293 5.37 -5.20 -16.49
N LYS A 294 6.20 -4.17 -16.27
CA LYS A 294 6.45 -3.59 -14.93
C LYS A 294 5.16 -3.27 -14.16
N PHE A 295 4.12 -2.87 -14.90
CA PHE A 295 2.80 -2.61 -14.33
C PHE A 295 2.19 -3.85 -13.68
N HIS A 296 2.17 -5.00 -14.35
CA HIS A 296 1.57 -6.23 -13.80
C HIS A 296 2.31 -6.68 -12.52
N THR A 297 3.65 -6.62 -12.51
CA THR A 297 4.44 -6.91 -11.31
C THR A 297 4.04 -5.99 -10.13
N TRP A 298 3.86 -4.70 -10.42
CA TRP A 298 3.42 -3.73 -9.42
C TRP A 298 1.98 -4.01 -8.96
N ALA A 299 1.04 -4.23 -9.89
CA ALA A 299 -0.36 -4.46 -9.59
C ALA A 299 -0.57 -5.74 -8.76
N PHE A 300 0.12 -6.83 -9.09
CA PHE A 300 0.02 -8.08 -8.36
C PHE A 300 0.58 -7.98 -6.94
N ARG A 301 1.73 -7.28 -6.75
CA ARG A 301 2.24 -6.99 -5.42
C ARG A 301 1.26 -6.17 -4.59
N ARG A 302 0.67 -5.13 -5.19
CA ARG A 302 -0.36 -4.32 -4.52
C ARG A 302 -1.59 -5.14 -4.15
N LEU A 303 -2.04 -6.02 -5.07
CA LEU A 303 -3.17 -6.89 -4.80
C LEU A 303 -2.89 -7.83 -3.62
N TYR A 304 -1.71 -8.44 -3.57
CA TYR A 304 -1.27 -9.24 -2.43
C TYR A 304 -1.24 -8.41 -1.14
N ASP A 305 -0.56 -7.26 -1.14
CA ASP A 305 -0.45 -6.39 0.03
C ASP A 305 -1.85 -5.98 0.54
N TYR A 306 -2.76 -5.60 -0.38
CA TYR A 306 -4.12 -5.21 -0.04
C TYR A 306 -4.96 -6.38 0.47
N THR A 307 -4.75 -7.58 -0.06
CA THR A 307 -5.42 -8.79 0.46
C THR A 307 -4.89 -9.15 1.83
N ALA A 308 -3.57 -9.14 2.03
CA ALA A 308 -2.94 -9.53 3.28
C ALA A 308 -3.42 -8.68 4.47
N TYR A 309 -3.44 -7.35 4.35
CA TYR A 309 -3.89 -6.54 5.47
C TYR A 309 -5.40 -6.63 5.74
N LYS A 310 -6.22 -6.87 4.67
CA LYS A 310 -7.67 -7.07 4.84
C LYS A 310 -7.98 -8.43 5.43
N ALA A 311 -7.29 -9.47 4.97
CA ALA A 311 -7.37 -10.82 5.52
C ALA A 311 -7.07 -10.82 7.04
N LYS A 312 -5.99 -10.13 7.43
CA LYS A 312 -5.65 -9.97 8.86
C LYS A 312 -6.78 -9.36 9.70
N ALA A 313 -7.55 -8.42 9.14
CA ALA A 313 -8.68 -7.80 9.83
C ALA A 313 -9.88 -8.76 10.01
N GLU A 314 -9.98 -9.79 9.16
CA GLU A 314 -11.00 -10.84 9.22
C GLU A 314 -10.48 -12.13 9.92
N GLY A 315 -9.32 -12.05 10.58
CA GLY A 315 -8.72 -13.21 11.27
C GLY A 315 -8.06 -14.23 10.33
N LEU A 316 -7.81 -13.88 9.07
CA LEU A 316 -7.22 -14.77 8.08
C LEU A 316 -5.72 -14.49 7.89
N ALA A 317 -4.94 -15.52 7.60
CA ALA A 317 -3.55 -15.36 7.17
C ALA A 317 -3.44 -15.31 5.64
N ALA A 318 -2.62 -14.39 5.10
CA ALA A 318 -2.25 -14.42 3.68
C ALA A 318 -0.77 -14.76 3.54
N THR A 319 -0.47 -15.76 2.71
CA THR A 319 0.88 -16.33 2.56
C THR A 319 1.24 -16.46 1.09
N GLN A 320 2.51 -16.28 0.75
CA GLN A 320 3.03 -16.60 -0.59
C GLN A 320 3.68 -17.98 -0.58
N VAL A 321 3.46 -18.75 -1.65
CA VAL A 321 4.05 -20.09 -1.84
C VAL A 321 4.94 -20.13 -3.07
N ASP A 322 5.93 -21.03 -3.05
CA ASP A 322 6.81 -21.28 -4.19
C ASP A 322 6.00 -21.64 -5.46
N PRO A 323 6.23 -20.93 -6.58
CA PRO A 323 5.50 -21.10 -7.84
C PRO A 323 5.82 -22.37 -8.60
N ALA A 324 6.84 -23.12 -8.22
CA ALA A 324 7.33 -24.25 -9.02
C ALA A 324 6.23 -25.28 -9.34
N TYR A 325 5.97 -25.47 -10.63
CA TYR A 325 5.06 -26.47 -11.19
C TYR A 325 3.57 -26.31 -10.86
N THR A 326 3.11 -25.24 -10.23
CA THR A 326 1.69 -25.04 -9.89
C THR A 326 0.79 -25.11 -11.11
N SER A 327 1.21 -24.59 -12.26
CA SER A 327 0.47 -24.58 -13.52
C SER A 327 0.49 -25.91 -14.31
N LYS A 328 1.47 -26.81 -14.05
CA LYS A 328 1.67 -28.07 -14.79
C LYS A 328 1.23 -29.31 -14.00
N ARG A 329 1.07 -29.17 -12.69
CA ARG A 329 0.65 -30.24 -11.79
C ARG A 329 -0.86 -30.44 -11.87
N CYS A 330 -1.31 -31.69 -11.95
CA CYS A 330 -2.71 -32.00 -11.84
C CYS A 330 -3.20 -31.88 -10.40
N SER A 331 -4.20 -31.04 -10.16
CA SER A 331 -4.79 -30.85 -8.82
C SER A 331 -5.52 -32.11 -8.31
N LYS A 332 -5.96 -33.04 -9.22
CA LYS A 332 -6.65 -34.25 -8.85
C LYS A 332 -5.72 -35.40 -8.49
N CYS A 333 -4.70 -35.71 -9.30
CA CYS A 333 -3.84 -36.88 -9.10
C CYS A 333 -2.37 -36.54 -8.78
N GLY A 334 -2.00 -35.28 -8.81
CA GLY A 334 -0.65 -34.82 -8.48
C GLY A 334 0.42 -35.01 -9.55
N THR A 335 0.09 -35.61 -10.71
CA THR A 335 1.04 -35.83 -11.80
C THR A 335 1.46 -34.51 -12.44
N THR A 336 2.75 -34.29 -12.60
CA THR A 336 3.34 -33.06 -13.17
C THR A 336 3.98 -33.43 -14.50
N LEU A 337 3.41 -32.94 -15.61
CA LEU A 337 3.90 -33.10 -16.98
C LEU A 337 3.69 -31.79 -17.74
N ASP A 338 4.58 -31.46 -18.67
CA ASP A 338 4.44 -30.28 -19.51
C ASP A 338 3.21 -30.38 -20.43
N GLU A 339 2.90 -31.55 -20.91
CA GLU A 339 1.78 -31.87 -21.77
C GLU A 339 0.41 -31.73 -21.09
N ASN A 340 0.37 -31.64 -19.75
CA ASN A 340 -0.86 -31.39 -19.01
C ASN A 340 -1.49 -30.04 -19.32
N ARG A 341 -0.70 -29.05 -19.82
CA ARG A 341 -1.17 -27.71 -20.19
C ARG A 341 -1.04 -27.49 -21.70
N PRO A 342 -1.96 -28.04 -22.54
CA PRO A 342 -1.89 -27.91 -23.99
C PRO A 342 -2.08 -26.47 -24.49
N SER A 343 -2.70 -25.59 -23.70
CA SER A 343 -2.83 -24.15 -23.99
C SER A 343 -2.85 -23.33 -22.73
N GLN A 344 -2.85 -22.00 -22.87
CA GLN A 344 -2.87 -21.09 -21.72
C GLN A 344 -4.14 -21.29 -20.87
N ALA A 345 -5.30 -21.50 -21.50
CA ALA A 345 -6.58 -21.60 -20.80
C ALA A 345 -6.98 -23.06 -20.47
N LYS A 346 -6.40 -24.06 -21.15
CA LYS A 346 -6.84 -25.49 -21.03
C LYS A 346 -5.81 -26.31 -20.27
N PHE A 347 -6.32 -27.09 -19.30
CA PHE A 347 -5.59 -28.13 -18.58
C PHE A 347 -6.20 -29.49 -18.91
N CYS A 348 -5.36 -30.51 -19.22
CA CYS A 348 -5.76 -31.88 -19.49
C CYS A 348 -4.70 -32.83 -18.96
N CYS A 349 -4.98 -33.53 -17.88
CA CYS A 349 -4.04 -34.47 -17.27
C CYS A 349 -3.82 -35.71 -18.11
N GLN A 350 -2.60 -35.95 -18.57
CA GLN A 350 -2.24 -37.11 -19.39
C GLN A 350 -2.31 -38.43 -18.61
N LYS A 351 -2.36 -38.42 -17.28
CA LYS A 351 -2.42 -39.63 -16.45
C LYS A 351 -3.86 -40.00 -16.04
N CYS A 352 -4.64 -39.05 -15.53
CA CYS A 352 -5.97 -39.37 -14.98
C CYS A 352 -7.14 -38.81 -15.79
N GLY A 353 -6.87 -38.14 -16.92
CA GLY A 353 -7.89 -37.60 -17.81
C GLY A 353 -8.68 -36.42 -17.24
N TYR A 354 -8.23 -35.82 -16.11
CA TYR A 354 -8.88 -34.62 -15.58
C TYR A 354 -8.71 -33.44 -16.54
N GLU A 355 -9.82 -32.85 -16.96
CA GLU A 355 -9.86 -31.67 -17.82
C GLU A 355 -10.46 -30.46 -17.06
N GLY A 356 -10.00 -29.24 -17.36
CA GLY A 356 -10.53 -28.03 -16.79
C GLY A 356 -9.81 -26.77 -17.26
N ASN A 357 -10.17 -25.65 -16.67
CA ASN A 357 -9.45 -24.38 -16.84
C ASN A 357 -8.06 -24.46 -16.16
N ALA A 358 -7.03 -23.99 -16.87
CA ALA A 358 -5.64 -24.08 -16.40
C ALA A 358 -5.38 -23.21 -15.15
N ASP A 359 -5.94 -22.01 -15.11
CA ASP A 359 -5.75 -21.07 -13.98
C ASP A 359 -6.51 -21.56 -12.74
N TYR A 360 -7.69 -22.16 -12.92
CA TYR A 360 -8.42 -22.84 -11.83
C TYR A 360 -7.64 -24.04 -11.26
N ASN A 361 -7.03 -24.87 -12.13
CA ASN A 361 -6.16 -25.95 -11.68
C ASN A 361 -4.93 -25.42 -10.94
N ALA A 362 -4.34 -24.31 -11.41
CA ALA A 362 -3.22 -23.63 -10.75
C ALA A 362 -3.61 -23.10 -9.37
N ALA A 363 -4.74 -22.40 -9.24
CA ALA A 363 -5.25 -21.90 -7.97
C ALA A 363 -5.41 -23.03 -6.93
N LYS A 364 -5.95 -24.19 -7.31
CA LYS A 364 -6.02 -25.36 -6.44
C LYS A 364 -4.64 -25.85 -5.99
N ASN A 365 -3.69 -25.92 -6.91
CA ASN A 365 -2.33 -26.34 -6.58
C ASN A 365 -1.61 -25.38 -5.66
N ILE A 366 -1.86 -24.06 -5.78
CA ILE A 366 -1.36 -23.02 -4.88
C ILE A 366 -1.86 -23.28 -3.45
N GLY A 367 -3.17 -23.51 -3.26
CA GLY A 367 -3.74 -23.87 -1.97
C GLY A 367 -3.15 -25.18 -1.40
N PHE A 368 -3.08 -26.24 -2.20
CA PHE A 368 -2.48 -27.50 -1.78
C PHE A 368 -1.00 -27.40 -1.44
N ARG A 369 -0.28 -26.48 -2.05
CA ARG A 369 1.14 -26.29 -1.76
C ARG A 369 1.39 -25.76 -0.35
N LEU A 370 0.56 -24.82 0.10
CA LEU A 370 0.63 -24.32 1.47
C LEU A 370 0.37 -25.44 2.48
N LEU A 371 -0.67 -26.26 2.26
CA LEU A 371 -1.00 -27.40 3.13
C LEU A 371 0.14 -28.42 3.22
N ARG A 372 0.85 -28.68 2.11
CA ARG A 372 1.98 -29.63 2.08
C ARG A 372 3.27 -29.06 2.67
N ALA A 373 3.45 -27.77 2.70
CA ALA A 373 4.62 -27.13 3.33
C ALA A 373 4.56 -27.32 4.85
N GLY A 374 3.37 -27.26 5.47
CA GLY A 374 3.15 -27.56 6.87
C GLY A 374 3.44 -29.02 7.26
N GLN A 375 3.34 -29.98 6.31
CA GLN A 375 3.61 -31.42 6.55
C GLN A 375 5.10 -31.79 6.57
N LYS A 376 6.02 -30.86 6.30
CA LYS A 376 7.47 -31.12 6.25
C LYS A 376 8.27 -30.49 7.40
N SER A 377 7.59 -29.76 8.26
CA SER A 377 8.14 -29.21 9.52
C SER A 377 7.73 -30.08 10.69
#